data_8182e9ffa2733feca07defddb3ef9b08
#
_entry.id   8182e9ffa2733feca07defddb3ef9b08
#
_cell.length_a   1.000
_cell.length_b   1.000
_cell.length_c   1.000
_cell.angle_alpha   90.00
_cell.angle_beta   90.00
_cell.angle_gamma   90.00
#
_symmetry.space_group_name_H-M   'P 1'
#
loop_
_entity.id
_entity.type
_entity.pdbx_description
1 polymer ?
#
loop_
_entity_poly.entity_id
_entity_poly.type
_entity_poly.pdbx_seq_one_letter_code
_entity_poly.pdbx_strand_id
1 'polypeptide(L)' 'VAFPEGVEVIAPNAFENCRRLEKVEFPKSLKSIENEAFINCLSLKEADYGKNVTVAPDAFKGCINL' A
#
# COMPACT_ATOMS: atom_id res chain seq x y z
N VAL A 1 -1.24 -8.63 5.69
CA VAL A 1 -2.08 -7.57 6.27
C VAL A 1 -3.32 -7.37 5.42
N ALA A 2 -4.45 -7.35 6.06
CA ALA A 2 -5.73 -7.10 5.41
C ALA A 2 -6.42 -5.94 6.09
N PHE A 3 -7.06 -5.09 5.29
CA PHE A 3 -7.82 -3.95 5.79
C PHE A 3 -9.30 -4.27 5.81
N PRO A 4 -10.06 -3.78 6.80
CA PRO A 4 -11.51 -3.96 6.79
C PRO A 4 -12.16 -3.13 5.69
N GLU A 5 -13.36 -3.55 5.28
CA GLU A 5 -14.17 -2.74 4.36
C GLU A 5 -14.52 -1.42 5.03
N GLY A 6 -14.60 -0.39 4.23
CA GLY A 6 -14.84 0.96 4.71
C GLY A 6 -13.60 1.85 4.74
N VAL A 7 -12.40 1.25 4.72
CA VAL A 7 -11.17 2.03 4.59
C VAL A 7 -11.08 2.60 3.18
N GLU A 8 -10.97 3.91 3.05
CA GLU A 8 -10.93 4.60 1.76
C GLU A 8 -9.57 5.19 1.43
N VAL A 9 -8.76 5.48 2.42
CA VAL A 9 -7.46 6.13 2.23
C VAL A 9 -6.39 5.44 3.05
N ILE A 10 -5.27 5.13 2.40
CA ILE A 10 -4.05 4.74 3.11
C ILE A 10 -3.24 6.01 3.27
N ALA A 11 -3.10 6.48 4.50
CA ALA A 11 -2.49 7.77 4.82
C ALA A 11 -1.01 7.81 4.44
N PRO A 12 -0.44 9.02 4.26
CA PRO A 12 1.00 9.16 4.00
C PRO A 12 1.83 8.47 5.07
N ASN A 13 2.84 7.73 4.65
CA ASN A 13 3.79 7.04 5.53
C ASN A 13 3.18 6.00 6.47
N ALA A 14 1.95 5.56 6.19
CA ALA A 14 1.21 4.66 7.10
C ALA A 14 1.95 3.34 7.36
N PHE A 15 2.62 2.79 6.34
CA PHE A 15 3.37 1.53 6.45
C PHE A 15 4.83 1.70 6.04
N GLU A 16 5.37 2.87 6.28
CA GLU A 16 6.76 3.17 5.97
C GLU A 16 7.71 2.19 6.66
N ASN A 17 8.65 1.65 5.90
CA ASN A 17 9.69 0.75 6.41
C ASN A 17 9.17 -0.56 7.02
N CYS A 18 8.01 -1.03 6.59
CA CYS A 18 7.47 -2.32 7.02
C CYS A 18 8.22 -3.44 6.29
N ARG A 19 9.45 -3.72 6.72
CA ARG A 19 10.40 -4.59 6.01
C ARG A 19 10.01 -6.06 5.93
N ARG A 20 9.10 -6.50 6.80
CA ARG A 20 8.64 -7.89 6.83
C ARG A 20 7.29 -8.09 6.18
N LEU A 21 6.65 -7.02 5.76
CA LEU A 21 5.36 -7.09 5.10
C LEU A 21 5.51 -7.69 3.71
N GLU A 22 4.87 -8.82 3.45
CA GLU A 22 4.98 -9.53 2.19
C GLU A 22 3.77 -9.36 1.29
N LYS A 23 2.60 -9.20 1.88
CA LYS A 23 1.34 -9.12 1.14
C LYS A 23 0.40 -8.13 1.80
N VAL A 24 -0.29 -7.34 0.99
CA VAL A 24 -1.33 -6.44 1.45
C VAL A 24 -2.60 -6.74 0.68
N GLU A 25 -3.71 -6.89 1.40
CA GLU A 25 -5.02 -7.11 0.82
C GLU A 25 -5.85 -5.85 1.05
N PHE A 26 -6.16 -5.16 -0.04
CA PHE A 26 -6.89 -3.89 0.03
C PHE A 26 -8.39 -4.12 -0.08
N PRO A 27 -9.21 -3.32 0.64
CA PRO A 27 -10.66 -3.45 0.56
C PRO A 27 -11.18 -2.83 -0.72
N LYS A 28 -12.39 -3.23 -1.12
CA LYS A 28 -13.02 -2.66 -2.32
C LYS A 28 -13.36 -1.19 -2.14
N SER A 29 -13.49 -0.73 -0.91
CA SER A 29 -13.78 0.66 -0.58
C SER A 29 -12.61 1.60 -0.82
N LEU A 30 -11.39 1.07 -1.03
CA LEU A 30 -10.18 1.89 -1.15
C LEU A 30 -10.26 2.83 -2.35
N LYS A 31 -9.92 4.10 -2.13
CA LYS A 31 -9.91 5.15 -3.15
C LYS A 31 -8.53 5.71 -3.43
N SER A 32 -7.66 5.77 -2.42
CA SER A 32 -6.32 6.33 -2.63
C SER A 32 -5.28 5.74 -1.70
N ILE A 33 -4.05 5.71 -2.21
CA ILE A 33 -2.85 5.36 -1.45
C ILE A 33 -1.94 6.58 -1.55
N GLU A 34 -1.66 7.20 -0.41
CA GLU A 34 -0.99 8.49 -0.35
C GLU A 34 0.54 8.37 -0.41
N ASN A 35 1.21 9.53 -0.36
CA ASN A 35 2.66 9.63 -0.52
C ASN A 35 3.41 8.73 0.47
N GLU A 36 4.35 7.93 -0.04
CA GLU A 36 5.23 7.10 0.79
C GLU A 36 4.52 6.12 1.72
N ALA A 37 3.27 5.80 1.42
CA ALA A 37 2.47 4.93 2.29
C ALA A 37 3.16 3.59 2.55
N PHE A 38 3.85 3.03 1.55
CA PHE A 38 4.56 1.75 1.65
C PHE A 38 6.03 1.89 1.29
N ILE A 39 6.62 3.04 1.53
CA ILE A 39 8.03 3.26 1.19
C ILE A 39 8.93 2.28 1.92
N ASN A 40 9.87 1.68 1.19
CA ASN A 40 10.86 0.75 1.76
C ASN A 40 10.27 -0.51 2.39
N CYS A 41 9.14 -0.97 1.90
CA CYS A 41 8.59 -2.28 2.26
C CYS A 41 9.32 -3.33 1.43
N LEU A 42 10.54 -3.70 1.87
CA LEU A 42 11.48 -4.47 1.06
C LEU A 42 11.01 -5.88 0.73
N SER A 43 10.19 -6.48 1.58
CA SER A 43 9.70 -7.83 1.37
C SER A 43 8.35 -7.89 0.66
N LEU A 44 7.75 -6.74 0.36
CA LEU A 44 6.42 -6.70 -0.24
C LEU A 44 6.46 -7.26 -1.65
N LYS A 45 5.66 -8.30 -1.89
CA LYS A 45 5.58 -9.00 -3.17
C LYS A 45 4.23 -8.86 -3.85
N GLU A 46 3.17 -8.66 -3.08
CA GLU A 46 1.80 -8.59 -3.60
C GLU A 46 1.07 -7.39 -3.00
N ALA A 47 0.58 -6.52 -3.87
CA ALA A 47 -0.19 -5.34 -3.49
C ALA A 47 -1.20 -5.03 -4.60
N ASP A 48 -2.30 -5.78 -4.62
CA ASP A 48 -3.34 -5.59 -5.64
C ASP A 48 -4.41 -4.65 -5.12
N TYR A 49 -4.32 -3.39 -5.53
CA TYR A 49 -5.25 -2.35 -5.07
C TYR A 49 -6.40 -2.08 -6.04
N GLY A 50 -6.40 -2.74 -7.20
CA GLY A 50 -7.50 -2.57 -8.17
C GLY A 50 -7.30 -1.39 -9.11
N LYS A 51 -8.31 -1.15 -9.96
CA LYS A 51 -8.19 -0.23 -11.10
C LYS A 51 -8.52 1.22 -10.77
N ASN A 52 -9.41 1.43 -9.82
CA ASN A 52 -9.97 2.76 -9.56
C ASN A 52 -9.33 3.47 -8.36
N VAL A 53 -8.13 3.05 -8.00
CA VAL A 53 -7.40 3.62 -6.87
C VAL A 53 -6.36 4.59 -7.38
N THR A 54 -6.34 5.79 -6.81
CA THR A 54 -5.31 6.79 -7.09
C THR A 54 -4.11 6.49 -6.21
N VAL A 55 -2.97 6.21 -6.83
CA VAL A 55 -1.74 5.86 -6.11
C VAL A 55 -0.71 6.96 -6.31
N ALA A 56 -0.18 7.48 -5.21
CA ALA A 56 0.86 8.49 -5.27
C ALA A 56 2.12 7.92 -5.94
N PRO A 57 2.88 8.73 -6.70
CA PRO A 57 4.04 8.24 -7.45
C PRO A 57 5.10 7.55 -6.59
N ASP A 58 5.22 7.93 -5.33
CA ASP A 58 6.22 7.38 -4.42
C ASP A 58 5.63 6.45 -3.35
N ALA A 59 4.35 6.07 -3.49
CA ALA A 59 3.68 5.22 -2.50
C ALA A 59 4.41 3.90 -2.25
N PHE A 60 4.98 3.31 -3.29
CA PHE A 60 5.71 2.03 -3.19
C PHE A 60 7.20 2.18 -3.48
N LYS A 61 7.74 3.36 -3.26
CA LYS A 61 9.16 3.60 -3.46
C LYS A 61 10.00 2.67 -2.59
N GLY A 62 10.99 2.03 -3.18
CA GLY A 62 11.86 1.11 -2.44
C GLY A 62 11.29 -0.27 -2.23
N CYS A 63 10.10 -0.56 -2.75
CA CYS A 63 9.52 -1.91 -2.69
C CYS A 63 10.14 -2.76 -3.79
N ILE A 64 11.37 -3.17 -3.58
CA ILE A 64 12.23 -3.79 -4.62
C ILE A 64 11.77 -5.18 -5.07
N ASN A 65 10.90 -5.82 -4.32
CA ASN A 65 10.36 -7.14 -4.66
C ASN A 65 8.93 -7.09 -5.20
N LEU A 66 8.39 -5.92 -5.36
CA LEU A 66 7.03 -5.75 -5.88
C LEU A 66 6.98 -5.86 -7.40
#